data_79dc855a2740604c995c971a7c8f1711
#
_entry.id   79dc855a2740604c995c971a7c8f1711
#
_cell.length_a   1.000
_cell.length_b   1.000
_cell.length_c   1.000
_cell.angle_alpha   90.00
_cell.angle_beta   90.00
_cell.angle_gamma   90.00
#
_symmetry.space_group_name_H-M   'P 1'
#
loop_
_entity.id
_entity.type
_entity.pdbx_description
1 polymer ?
#
loop_
_entity_poly.entity_id
_entity_poly.type
_entity_poly.pdbx_seq_one_letter_code
_entity_poly.pdbx_strand_id
1 'polypeptide(L)'
;TGLRGLSYVVVEVTGPNRDLHSGLYGGAVANPINILTKMISSLHNEDNQVTIPGFYDDVIVVSDKDRNEMNKIPFSIENYKNALEISSVHGEKGYTTLERKSIRPTLDVNGIWGGYTGEGAKTVIPSKAYAKISMRLVPNQNSDKITKLFTNHFNSIAPEGVKVKVTPHHGGKPY
;
A
#
# COMPACT_ATOMS: atom_id res chain seq x y z
N THR A 1 8.62 -15.63 18.08
CA THR A 1 7.42 -14.97 17.56
C THR A 1 7.53 -13.47 17.84
N GLY A 2 7.80 -12.69 16.82
CA GLY A 2 7.84 -11.24 16.93
C GLY A 2 6.49 -10.60 16.58
N LEU A 3 6.27 -9.38 17.07
CA LEU A 3 5.18 -8.53 16.62
C LEU A 3 5.66 -7.70 15.43
N ARG A 4 4.85 -7.63 14.37
CA ARG A 4 5.17 -6.77 13.24
C ARG A 4 5.03 -5.30 13.61
N GLY A 5 6.00 -4.50 13.17
CA GLY A 5 5.96 -3.05 13.28
C GLY A 5 4.93 -2.43 12.34
N LEU A 6 4.85 -1.12 12.38
CA LEU A 6 3.89 -0.34 11.60
C LEU A 6 4.51 0.99 11.17
N SER A 7 4.28 1.36 9.92
CA SER A 7 4.34 2.73 9.43
C SER A 7 2.98 3.05 8.80
N TYR A 8 2.33 4.12 9.24
CA TYR A 8 1.01 4.53 8.78
C TYR A 8 1.04 5.95 8.23
N VAL A 9 0.55 6.12 7.02
CA VAL A 9 0.53 7.41 6.34
C VAL A 9 -0.85 7.72 5.74
N VAL A 10 -1.14 8.99 5.61
CA VAL A 10 -2.28 9.50 4.83
C VAL A 10 -1.71 10.27 3.65
N VAL A 11 -2.18 9.96 2.45
CA VAL A 11 -1.79 10.66 1.23
C VAL A 11 -2.95 11.49 0.69
N GLU A 12 -2.62 12.66 0.17
CA GLU A 12 -3.55 13.58 -0.48
C GLU A 12 -2.99 13.94 -1.85
N VAL A 13 -3.79 13.77 -2.89
CA VAL A 13 -3.48 14.22 -4.25
C VAL A 13 -4.44 15.37 -4.58
N THR A 14 -3.90 16.53 -4.88
CA THR A 14 -4.65 17.73 -5.26
C THR A 14 -4.41 18.04 -6.74
N GLY A 15 -5.49 18.15 -7.49
CA GLY A 15 -5.48 18.57 -8.90
C GLY A 15 -5.98 20.00 -9.05
N PRO A 16 -7.16 20.24 -9.68
CA PRO A 16 -7.70 21.58 -9.85
C PRO A 16 -8.07 22.23 -8.51
N ASN A 17 -8.24 23.55 -8.50
CA ASN A 17 -8.55 24.33 -7.31
C ASN A 17 -10.00 24.15 -6.80
N ARG A 18 -10.85 23.47 -7.54
CA ARG A 18 -12.24 23.15 -7.23
C ARG A 18 -12.69 21.93 -8.02
N ASP A 19 -13.80 21.35 -7.64
CA ASP A 19 -14.45 20.30 -8.42
C ASP A 19 -14.93 20.86 -9.76
N LEU A 20 -14.71 20.10 -10.83
CA LEU A 20 -15.01 20.51 -12.20
C LEU A 20 -15.99 19.55 -12.87
N HIS A 21 -16.68 20.02 -13.89
CA HIS A 21 -17.56 19.19 -14.72
C HIS A 21 -16.75 18.41 -15.74
N SER A 22 -16.85 17.07 -15.71
CA SER A 22 -16.05 16.19 -16.59
C SER A 22 -16.37 16.35 -18.08
N GLY A 23 -17.59 16.78 -18.42
CA GLY A 23 -17.98 17.07 -19.80
C GLY A 23 -17.29 18.29 -20.41
N LEU A 24 -16.81 19.23 -19.57
CA LEU A 24 -16.10 20.44 -20.02
C LEU A 24 -14.58 20.30 -19.89
N TYR A 25 -14.10 19.58 -18.89
CA TYR A 25 -12.67 19.53 -18.54
C TYR A 25 -12.06 18.14 -18.64
N GLY A 26 -12.89 17.10 -18.87
CA GLY A 26 -12.41 15.72 -19.00
C GLY A 26 -11.44 15.57 -20.18
N GLY A 27 -10.29 14.97 -19.91
CA GLY A 27 -9.21 14.84 -20.91
C GLY A 27 -8.23 16.02 -20.95
N ALA A 28 -8.56 17.15 -20.30
CA ALA A 28 -7.73 18.36 -20.30
C ALA A 28 -7.12 18.66 -18.92
N VAL A 29 -7.74 18.17 -17.84
CA VAL A 29 -7.30 18.41 -16.46
C VAL A 29 -7.08 17.07 -15.76
N ALA A 30 -6.04 16.96 -14.97
CA ALA A 30 -5.76 15.75 -14.20
C ALA A 30 -6.88 15.47 -13.20
N ASN A 31 -7.35 14.24 -13.18
CA ASN A 31 -8.30 13.75 -12.18
C ASN A 31 -7.52 13.11 -11.02
N PRO A 32 -7.57 13.69 -9.81
CA PRO A 32 -6.82 13.17 -8.68
C PRO A 32 -7.14 11.71 -8.31
N ILE A 33 -8.36 11.23 -8.53
CA ILE A 33 -8.71 9.81 -8.31
C ILE A 33 -7.96 8.93 -9.30
N ASN A 34 -7.97 9.28 -10.58
CA ASN A 34 -7.26 8.51 -11.61
C ASN A 34 -5.75 8.50 -11.36
N ILE A 35 -5.19 9.62 -10.93
CA ILE A 35 -3.78 9.74 -10.60
C ILE A 35 -3.44 8.92 -9.35
N LEU A 36 -4.20 9.07 -8.27
CA LEU A 36 -3.97 8.35 -7.03
C LEU A 36 -4.04 6.83 -7.21
N THR A 37 -5.02 6.33 -7.96
CA THR A 37 -5.16 4.89 -8.23
C THR A 37 -3.98 4.34 -9.02
N LYS A 38 -3.47 5.06 -10.00
CA LYS A 38 -2.23 4.69 -10.73
C LYS A 38 -1.01 4.69 -9.82
N MET A 39 -0.85 5.72 -8.99
CA MET A 39 0.26 5.80 -8.04
C MET A 39 0.23 4.63 -7.05
N ILE A 40 -0.94 4.31 -6.50
CA ILE A 40 -1.13 3.16 -5.59
C ILE A 40 -0.83 1.84 -6.32
N SER A 41 -1.37 1.66 -7.52
CA SER A 41 -1.13 0.44 -8.31
C SER A 41 0.36 0.21 -8.58
N SER A 42 1.14 1.27 -8.74
CA SER A 42 2.59 1.18 -8.97
C SER A 42 3.40 0.76 -7.73
N LEU A 43 2.81 0.75 -6.53
CA LEU A 43 3.51 0.39 -5.29
C LEU A 43 3.78 -1.12 -5.15
N HIS A 44 3.18 -1.95 -6.00
CA HIS A 44 3.48 -3.38 -6.11
C HIS A 44 3.82 -3.72 -7.56
N ASN A 45 4.78 -4.63 -7.75
CA ASN A 45 5.06 -5.22 -9.05
C ASN A 45 4.21 -6.50 -9.28
N GLU A 46 4.43 -7.17 -10.41
CA GLU A 46 3.72 -8.41 -10.77
C GLU A 46 3.96 -9.57 -9.79
N ASP A 47 5.08 -9.55 -9.06
CA ASP A 47 5.41 -10.53 -8.02
C ASP A 47 4.91 -10.13 -6.62
N ASN A 48 4.07 -9.10 -6.54
CA ASN A 48 3.56 -8.51 -5.29
C ASN A 48 4.66 -8.03 -4.33
N GLN A 49 5.79 -7.61 -4.87
CA GLN A 49 6.84 -6.94 -4.12
C GLN A 49 6.53 -5.44 -4.06
N VAL A 50 6.81 -4.84 -2.92
CA VAL A 50 6.73 -3.38 -2.76
C VAL A 50 7.84 -2.72 -3.56
N THR A 51 7.48 -1.74 -4.37
CA THR A 51 8.40 -1.09 -5.34
C THR A 51 9.12 0.14 -4.78
N ILE A 52 8.90 0.49 -3.53
CA ILE A 52 9.58 1.61 -2.89
C ILE A 52 11.08 1.30 -2.79
N PRO A 53 11.98 2.10 -3.41
CA PRO A 53 13.42 1.89 -3.31
C PRO A 53 13.89 1.86 -1.85
N GLY A 54 14.68 0.85 -1.48
CA GLY A 54 15.20 0.68 -0.13
C GLY A 54 14.24 0.01 0.87
N PHE A 55 13.00 -0.30 0.47
CA PHE A 55 11.99 -0.87 1.37
C PHE A 55 12.44 -2.17 2.04
N TYR A 56 13.19 -3.01 1.34
CA TYR A 56 13.66 -4.31 1.82
C TYR A 56 15.09 -4.31 2.38
N ASP A 57 15.82 -3.18 2.32
CA ASP A 57 17.26 -3.13 2.62
C ASP A 57 17.61 -3.65 4.02
N ASP A 58 16.75 -3.37 4.99
CA ASP A 58 16.98 -3.78 6.38
C ASP A 58 16.27 -5.10 6.74
N VAL A 59 15.57 -5.72 5.80
CA VAL A 59 14.87 -6.98 6.06
C VAL A 59 15.87 -8.11 6.22
N ILE A 60 15.76 -8.84 7.34
CA ILE A 60 16.62 -9.99 7.60
C ILE A 60 16.29 -11.11 6.61
N VAL A 61 17.32 -11.58 5.91
CA VAL A 61 17.19 -12.76 5.06
C VAL A 61 17.13 -14.00 5.93
N VAL A 62 15.98 -14.64 5.99
CA VAL A 62 15.79 -15.87 6.75
C VAL A 62 16.36 -17.05 5.94
N SER A 63 17.17 -17.89 6.59
CA SER A 63 17.80 -19.03 5.93
C SER A 63 16.77 -20.07 5.47
N ASP A 64 17.10 -20.84 4.42
CA ASP A 64 16.22 -21.92 3.94
C ASP A 64 15.93 -22.95 5.05
N LYS A 65 16.92 -23.19 5.93
CA LYS A 65 16.74 -24.07 7.10
C LYS A 65 15.64 -23.54 8.02
N ASP A 66 15.69 -22.25 8.35
CA ASP A 66 14.72 -21.64 9.27
C ASP A 66 13.34 -21.50 8.61
N ARG A 67 13.29 -21.21 7.31
CA ARG A 67 12.05 -21.22 6.53
C ARG A 67 11.40 -22.61 6.53
N ASN A 68 12.20 -23.65 6.32
CA ASN A 68 11.71 -25.03 6.38
C ASN A 68 11.18 -25.40 7.77
N GLU A 69 11.86 -24.98 8.85
CA GLU A 69 11.37 -25.19 10.21
C GLU A 69 10.04 -24.43 10.46
N MET A 70 9.93 -23.19 10.02
CA MET A 70 8.66 -22.43 10.10
C MET A 70 7.51 -23.15 9.40
N ASN A 71 7.76 -23.69 8.22
CA ASN A 71 6.74 -24.35 7.39
C ASN A 71 6.36 -25.75 7.88
N LYS A 72 7.00 -26.27 8.93
CA LYS A 72 6.54 -27.48 9.65
C LYS A 72 5.36 -27.20 10.59
N ILE A 73 5.07 -25.95 10.89
CA ILE A 73 3.90 -25.57 11.69
C ILE A 73 2.65 -26.07 10.95
N PRO A 74 1.76 -26.83 11.61
CA PRO A 74 0.53 -27.28 10.98
C PRO A 74 -0.29 -26.12 10.43
N PHE A 75 -0.47 -26.10 9.13
CA PHE A 75 -1.24 -25.07 8.44
C PHE A 75 -1.95 -25.67 7.22
N SER A 76 -3.26 -25.60 7.20
CA SER A 76 -4.07 -26.04 6.06
C SER A 76 -4.50 -24.82 5.24
N ILE A 77 -4.00 -24.72 4.01
CA ILE A 77 -4.38 -23.66 3.07
C ILE A 77 -5.88 -23.74 2.73
N GLU A 78 -6.44 -24.92 2.63
CA GLU A 78 -7.87 -25.11 2.33
C GLU A 78 -8.75 -24.64 3.50
N ASN A 79 -8.40 -24.99 4.73
CA ASN A 79 -9.12 -24.50 5.91
C ASN A 79 -9.01 -22.98 6.03
N TYR A 80 -7.85 -22.42 5.72
CA TYR A 80 -7.61 -20.96 5.71
C TYR A 80 -8.49 -20.25 4.67
N LYS A 81 -8.54 -20.77 3.44
CA LYS A 81 -9.39 -20.23 2.39
C LYS A 81 -10.87 -20.35 2.75
N ASN A 82 -11.30 -21.49 3.23
CA ASN A 82 -12.68 -21.75 3.61
C ASN A 82 -13.13 -20.84 4.76
N ALA A 83 -12.28 -20.64 5.77
CA ALA A 83 -12.59 -19.77 6.90
C ALA A 83 -12.74 -18.29 6.52
N LEU A 84 -12.07 -17.86 5.44
CA LEU A 84 -12.12 -16.49 4.93
C LEU A 84 -13.05 -16.33 3.71
N GLU A 85 -13.65 -17.43 3.23
CA GLU A 85 -14.50 -17.46 2.03
C GLU A 85 -13.80 -16.89 0.79
N ILE A 86 -12.48 -17.21 0.63
CA ILE A 86 -11.67 -16.79 -0.51
C ILE A 86 -11.31 -17.96 -1.41
N SER A 87 -11.27 -17.73 -2.72
CA SER A 87 -10.91 -18.76 -3.70
C SER A 87 -9.40 -18.98 -3.82
N SER A 88 -8.59 -17.97 -3.50
CA SER A 88 -7.12 -18.03 -3.57
C SER A 88 -6.48 -17.16 -2.51
N VAL A 89 -5.24 -17.49 -2.16
CA VAL A 89 -4.38 -16.62 -1.34
C VAL A 89 -3.63 -15.64 -2.23
N HIS A 90 -3.16 -14.54 -1.64
CA HIS A 90 -2.45 -13.48 -2.33
C HIS A 90 -1.20 -13.07 -1.54
N GLY A 91 -0.21 -12.54 -2.21
CA GLY A 91 0.98 -11.97 -1.59
C GLY A 91 2.26 -12.18 -2.39
N GLU A 92 3.39 -11.85 -1.78
CA GLU A 92 4.71 -11.86 -2.40
C GLU A 92 5.07 -13.26 -2.94
N LYS A 93 5.48 -13.31 -4.21
CA LYS A 93 5.89 -14.54 -4.87
C LYS A 93 7.14 -15.13 -4.20
N GLY A 94 7.19 -16.45 -4.11
CA GLY A 94 8.31 -17.18 -3.50
C GLY A 94 8.23 -17.35 -1.99
N TYR A 95 7.14 -16.90 -1.36
CA TYR A 95 6.90 -17.07 0.07
C TYR A 95 5.56 -17.75 0.34
N THR A 96 5.50 -18.55 1.40
CA THR A 96 4.26 -19.18 1.85
C THR A 96 3.35 -18.20 2.57
N THR A 97 2.09 -18.54 2.77
CA THR A 97 1.15 -17.71 3.53
C THR A 97 1.64 -17.42 4.95
N LEU A 98 2.26 -18.41 5.62
CA LEU A 98 2.85 -18.21 6.95
C LEU A 98 4.01 -17.22 6.91
N GLU A 99 4.89 -17.32 5.92
CA GLU A 99 6.04 -16.42 5.75
C GLU A 99 5.58 -14.99 5.43
N ARG A 100 4.61 -14.82 4.53
CA ARG A 100 4.04 -13.52 4.17
C ARG A 100 3.46 -12.77 5.38
N LYS A 101 2.90 -13.52 6.32
CA LYS A 101 2.29 -12.96 7.54
C LYS A 101 3.29 -12.69 8.67
N SER A 102 4.51 -13.20 8.59
CA SER A 102 5.48 -13.19 9.70
C SER A 102 6.82 -12.55 9.37
N ILE A 103 7.50 -13.01 8.33
CA ILE A 103 8.87 -12.60 8.02
C ILE A 103 9.00 -11.64 6.83
N ARG A 104 7.90 -11.33 6.16
CA ARG A 104 7.89 -10.38 5.04
C ARG A 104 7.09 -9.13 5.39
N PRO A 105 7.65 -7.93 5.07
CA PRO A 105 6.92 -6.69 5.23
C PRO A 105 5.82 -6.58 4.16
N THR A 106 4.79 -5.82 4.46
CA THR A 106 3.64 -5.63 3.55
C THR A 106 3.23 -4.17 3.46
N LEU A 107 2.55 -3.83 2.37
CA LEU A 107 1.91 -2.53 2.18
C LEU A 107 0.45 -2.75 1.79
N ASP A 108 -0.46 -2.14 2.53
CA ASP A 108 -1.89 -2.24 2.30
C ASP A 108 -2.57 -0.87 2.30
N VAL A 109 -3.51 -0.68 1.37
CA VAL A 109 -4.40 0.47 1.36
C VAL A 109 -5.58 0.16 2.27
N ASN A 110 -5.73 0.92 3.34
CA ASN A 110 -6.78 0.73 4.34
C ASN A 110 -8.03 1.56 4.08
N GLY A 111 -7.91 2.59 3.26
CA GLY A 111 -9.01 3.44 2.83
C GLY A 111 -8.60 4.28 1.64
N ILE A 112 -9.55 4.54 0.77
CA ILE A 112 -9.40 5.42 -0.40
C ILE A 112 -10.71 6.15 -0.61
N TRP A 113 -10.65 7.46 -0.87
CA TRP A 113 -11.84 8.26 -1.11
C TRP A 113 -11.55 9.52 -1.91
N GLY A 114 -12.62 10.05 -2.48
CA GLY A 114 -12.62 11.27 -3.30
C GLY A 114 -13.83 11.26 -4.23
N GLY A 115 -14.12 12.40 -4.83
CA GLY A 115 -15.22 12.52 -5.75
C GLY A 115 -16.60 12.46 -5.11
N TYR A 116 -17.61 12.15 -5.90
CA TYR A 116 -19.00 12.09 -5.47
C TYR A 116 -19.39 10.69 -5.03
N THR A 117 -19.92 10.59 -3.84
CA THR A 117 -20.38 9.33 -3.23
C THR A 117 -21.85 9.37 -2.76
N GLY A 118 -22.56 10.43 -3.14
CA GLY A 118 -24.00 10.56 -2.81
C GLY A 118 -24.89 9.73 -3.74
N GLU A 119 -26.19 9.81 -3.52
CA GLU A 119 -27.18 9.14 -4.35
C GLU A 119 -27.22 9.71 -5.78
N GLY A 120 -27.41 8.84 -6.76
CA GLY A 120 -27.46 9.20 -8.18
C GLY A 120 -26.07 9.36 -8.81
N ALA A 121 -26.04 10.00 -9.99
CA ALA A 121 -24.82 10.25 -10.75
C ALA A 121 -24.44 11.73 -10.76
N LYS A 122 -23.14 12.01 -10.58
CA LYS A 122 -22.59 13.35 -10.76
C LYS A 122 -21.28 13.26 -11.53
N THR A 123 -21.22 13.92 -12.68
CA THR A 123 -20.06 13.88 -13.58
C THR A 123 -18.99 14.88 -13.14
N VAL A 124 -18.34 14.58 -12.01
CA VAL A 124 -17.36 15.47 -11.38
C VAL A 124 -15.93 14.96 -11.57
N ILE A 125 -15.01 15.90 -11.81
CA ILE A 125 -13.59 15.74 -11.58
C ILE A 125 -13.30 16.37 -10.23
N PRO A 126 -12.98 15.61 -9.18
CA PRO A 126 -12.77 16.18 -7.86
C PRO A 126 -11.48 17.02 -7.81
N SER A 127 -11.42 17.95 -6.89
CA SER A 127 -10.21 18.72 -6.62
C SER A 127 -9.15 17.91 -5.88
N LYS A 128 -9.57 16.91 -5.09
CA LYS A 128 -8.71 16.09 -4.24
C LYS A 128 -9.13 14.64 -4.19
N ALA A 129 -8.15 13.77 -3.95
CA ALA A 129 -8.35 12.37 -3.58
C ALA A 129 -7.39 11.98 -2.47
N TYR A 130 -7.78 10.99 -1.68
CA TYR A 130 -7.08 10.60 -0.46
C TYR A 130 -6.95 9.09 -0.34
N ALA A 131 -5.88 8.64 0.33
CA ALA A 131 -5.77 7.26 0.78
C ALA A 131 -5.09 7.16 2.14
N LYS A 132 -5.46 6.13 2.88
CA LYS A 132 -4.77 5.67 4.10
C LYS A 132 -4.00 4.41 3.77
N ILE A 133 -2.72 4.40 4.07
CA ILE A 133 -1.81 3.32 3.71
C ILE A 133 -1.04 2.89 4.95
N SER A 134 -1.01 1.59 5.20
CA SER A 134 -0.20 0.99 6.26
C SER A 134 0.86 0.08 5.68
N MET A 135 2.04 0.12 6.26
CA MET A 135 3.14 -0.81 5.97
C MET A 135 3.44 -1.59 7.24
N ARG A 136 3.26 -2.91 7.17
CA ARG A 136 3.63 -3.80 8.28
C ARG A 136 5.10 -4.16 8.15
N LEU A 137 5.85 -3.94 9.21
CA LEU A 137 7.29 -4.06 9.23
C LEU A 137 7.72 -5.33 9.96
N VAL A 138 8.87 -5.86 9.57
CA VAL A 138 9.49 -7.04 10.18
C VAL A 138 10.75 -6.65 10.95
N PRO A 139 11.31 -7.52 11.81
CA PRO A 139 12.50 -7.22 12.60
C PRO A 139 13.61 -6.58 11.76
N ASN A 140 14.34 -5.66 12.39
CA ASN A 140 15.39 -4.82 11.82
C ASN A 140 14.93 -3.65 10.95
N GLN A 141 13.68 -3.58 10.52
CA GLN A 141 13.16 -2.38 9.86
C GLN A 141 12.87 -1.26 10.87
N ASN A 142 13.10 -0.03 10.46
CA ASN A 142 12.81 1.17 11.24
C ASN A 142 11.61 1.92 10.65
N SER A 143 10.58 2.16 11.45
CA SER A 143 9.34 2.80 11.00
C SER A 143 9.55 4.20 10.44
N ASP A 144 10.42 5.01 11.04
CA ASP A 144 10.69 6.37 10.59
C ASP A 144 11.42 6.36 9.24
N LYS A 145 12.39 5.44 9.08
CA LYS A 145 13.09 5.23 7.81
C LYS A 145 12.12 4.83 6.71
N ILE A 146 11.25 3.86 6.98
CA ILE A 146 10.25 3.40 6.00
C ILE A 146 9.27 4.52 5.65
N THR A 147 8.79 5.29 6.62
CA THR A 147 7.94 6.45 6.37
C THR A 147 8.62 7.47 5.46
N LYS A 148 9.91 7.72 5.67
CA LYS A 148 10.70 8.63 4.82
C LYS A 148 10.89 8.09 3.41
N LEU A 149 11.20 6.79 3.27
CA LEU A 149 11.32 6.14 1.96
C LEU A 149 10.01 6.17 1.18
N PHE A 150 8.89 5.88 1.85
CA PHE A 150 7.56 6.01 1.25
C PHE A 150 7.30 7.43 0.77
N THR A 151 7.51 8.42 1.63
CA THR A 151 7.23 9.84 1.33
C THR A 151 8.05 10.30 0.13
N ASN A 152 9.34 10.01 0.10
CA ASN A 152 10.21 10.39 -1.00
C ASN A 152 9.79 9.72 -2.31
N HIS A 153 9.49 8.42 -2.27
CA HIS A 153 9.07 7.67 -3.45
C HIS A 153 7.72 8.16 -3.96
N PHE A 154 6.73 8.30 -3.08
CA PHE A 154 5.38 8.71 -3.47
C PHE A 154 5.36 10.12 -4.08
N ASN A 155 6.14 11.04 -3.54
CA ASN A 155 6.34 12.36 -4.14
C ASN A 155 7.03 12.27 -5.51
N SER A 156 8.01 11.37 -5.67
CA SER A 156 8.79 11.24 -6.91
C SER A 156 7.98 10.69 -8.09
N ILE A 157 6.97 9.87 -7.82
CA ILE A 157 6.12 9.27 -8.86
C ILE A 157 4.88 10.12 -9.21
N ALA A 158 4.68 11.25 -8.52
CA ALA A 158 3.61 12.17 -8.84
C ALA A 158 3.84 12.81 -10.22
N PRO A 159 2.85 12.73 -11.15
CA PRO A 159 2.97 13.38 -12.44
C PRO A 159 2.82 14.90 -12.31
N GLU A 160 3.19 15.60 -13.37
CA GLU A 160 2.85 17.04 -13.50
C GLU A 160 1.33 17.25 -13.46
N GLY A 161 0.91 18.42 -12.98
CA GLY A 161 -0.51 18.82 -12.90
C GLY A 161 -1.20 18.43 -11.60
N VAL A 162 -0.52 17.74 -10.68
CA VAL A 162 -1.02 17.46 -9.34
C VAL A 162 0.00 17.80 -8.26
N LYS A 163 -0.49 18.03 -7.06
CA LYS A 163 0.32 18.17 -5.84
C LYS A 163 0.05 16.99 -4.94
N VAL A 164 1.10 16.45 -4.34
CA VAL A 164 1.02 15.32 -3.41
C VAL A 164 1.47 15.76 -2.03
N LYS A 165 0.68 15.40 -1.01
CA LYS A 165 1.03 15.58 0.39
C LYS A 165 0.97 14.23 1.08
N VAL A 166 2.06 13.83 1.73
CA VAL A 166 2.14 12.65 2.59
C VAL A 166 2.20 13.12 4.03
N THR A 167 1.25 12.67 4.84
CA THR A 167 1.20 13.00 6.27
C THR A 167 1.42 11.72 7.06
N PRO A 168 2.55 11.57 7.78
CA PRO A 168 2.75 10.49 8.73
C PRO A 168 1.69 10.55 9.82
N HIS A 169 1.14 9.40 10.19
CA HIS A 169 0.10 9.32 11.21
C HIS A 169 0.65 8.73 12.51
N HIS A 170 1.05 7.48 12.49
CA HIS A 170 1.73 6.81 13.62
C HIS A 170 2.60 5.68 13.12
N GLY A 171 3.53 5.25 13.95
CA GLY A 171 4.45 4.16 13.68
C GLY A 171 4.77 3.37 14.94
N GLY A 172 5.28 2.19 14.76
CA GLY A 172 5.75 1.31 15.84
C GLY A 172 6.87 0.41 15.34
N LYS A 173 7.84 0.19 16.21
CA LYS A 173 8.95 -0.73 15.90
C LYS A 173 8.45 -2.18 15.91
N PRO A 174 8.98 -3.05 15.05
CA PRO A 174 8.79 -4.48 15.18
C PRO A 174 9.55 -5.01 16.40
N TYR A 175 9.07 -6.11 16.99
CA TYR A 175 9.69 -6.82 18.10
C TYR A 175 9.89 -8.31 17.76
#